data_11e1f1f82c38e7e4f7a1841b231e1ba9
#
_entry.id   11e1f1f82c38e7e4f7a1841b231e1ba9
#
_cell.length_a   1.000
_cell.length_b   1.000
_cell.length_c   1.000
_cell.angle_alpha   90.00
_cell.angle_beta   90.00
_cell.angle_gamma   90.00
#
_symmetry.space_group_name_H-M   'P 1'
#
loop_
_entity.id
_entity.type
_entity.pdbx_description
1 polymer ?
#
loop_
_entity_poly.entity_id
_entity_poly.type
_entity_poly.pdbx_seq_one_letter_code
_entity_poly.pdbx_strand_id
1 'polypeptide(L)'
;MNRLVLFSLTATLLLSAKPASQAQTTGPWNNKSCAVVLTYDDAIDVDLDNVVPALDSVKLRGTFYLIGSSPVVARRLPEWRRAAQRGHELGNHALMHPCDGSLPGRGFVTPDNDLSKYTVTRAVSEVRANNTLLNAIDGKTARTFAYPCGDRQIGGVYFYEQLRNDFVAARGVTGGLQTAAQVDLTNINSYMINGQTGAQLIDLVKKAQQSGTVLVFLFHGVGGGHSLNVDLKAHRQLLRYLKAHEQDIWVAPMVDVAAKIRATQQR
;
A
#
# COMPACT_ATOMS: atom_id res chain seq x y z
N MET A 1 -31.79 -55.01 -66.15
CA MET A 1 -31.77 -55.05 -64.69
C MET A 1 -30.50 -54.34 -64.20
N ASN A 2 -30.62 -53.03 -63.96
CA ASN A 2 -29.50 -52.20 -63.51
C ASN A 2 -29.58 -52.10 -61.98
N ARG A 3 -28.54 -52.56 -61.24
CA ARG A 3 -28.40 -52.37 -59.82
C ARG A 3 -27.58 -51.08 -59.57
N LEU A 4 -28.22 -50.10 -58.95
CA LEU A 4 -27.55 -48.88 -58.40
C LEU A 4 -26.89 -49.25 -57.13
N VAL A 5 -25.57 -48.99 -56.99
CA VAL A 5 -24.83 -49.11 -55.77
C VAL A 5 -24.71 -47.69 -55.22
N LEU A 6 -25.34 -47.41 -54.04
CA LEU A 6 -25.16 -46.17 -53.26
C LEU A 6 -23.90 -46.28 -52.43
N PHE A 7 -22.91 -45.41 -52.65
CA PHE A 7 -21.79 -45.17 -51.74
C PHE A 7 -22.19 -44.12 -50.68
N SER A 8 -22.23 -44.53 -49.42
CA SER A 8 -22.46 -43.64 -48.31
C SER A 8 -21.11 -43.07 -47.84
N LEU A 9 -20.92 -41.76 -48.00
CA LEU A 9 -19.74 -41.04 -47.48
C LEU A 9 -20.02 -40.62 -46.06
N THR A 10 -19.39 -41.28 -45.07
CA THR A 10 -19.36 -40.83 -43.67
C THR A 10 -18.26 -39.82 -43.48
N ALA A 11 -18.63 -38.56 -43.30
CA ALA A 11 -17.69 -37.49 -42.94
C ALA A 11 -17.42 -37.52 -41.43
N THR A 12 -16.21 -37.88 -41.06
CA THR A 12 -15.74 -37.83 -39.65
C THR A 12 -15.30 -36.40 -39.30
N LEU A 13 -16.11 -35.73 -38.49
CA LEU A 13 -15.72 -34.40 -37.91
C LEU A 13 -14.64 -34.61 -36.84
N LEU A 14 -13.42 -34.25 -37.15
CA LEU A 14 -12.35 -34.11 -36.16
C LEU A 14 -12.55 -32.80 -35.37
N LEU A 15 -13.09 -32.87 -34.14
CA LEU A 15 -13.08 -31.77 -33.22
C LEU A 15 -11.65 -31.55 -32.73
N SER A 16 -11.00 -30.50 -33.22
CA SER A 16 -9.72 -29.98 -32.70
C SER A 16 -9.97 -29.33 -31.34
N ALA A 17 -9.69 -30.01 -30.24
CA ALA A 17 -9.64 -29.42 -28.93
C ALA A 17 -8.46 -28.42 -28.87
N LYS A 18 -8.76 -27.11 -28.76
CA LYS A 18 -7.74 -26.09 -28.46
C LYS A 18 -7.10 -26.43 -27.13
N PRO A 19 -5.74 -26.45 -27.01
CA PRO A 19 -5.10 -26.64 -25.72
C PRO A 19 -5.51 -25.50 -24.79
N ALA A 20 -5.95 -25.85 -23.59
CA ALA A 20 -6.22 -24.89 -22.54
C ALA A 20 -4.94 -24.04 -22.33
N SER A 21 -5.05 -22.73 -22.52
CA SER A 21 -3.97 -21.81 -22.21
C SER A 21 -3.63 -21.96 -20.72
N GLN A 22 -2.48 -22.57 -20.44
CA GLN A 22 -1.94 -22.56 -19.09
C GLN A 22 -1.73 -21.10 -18.71
N ALA A 23 -2.49 -20.62 -17.72
CA ALA A 23 -2.27 -19.31 -17.14
C ALA A 23 -0.82 -19.26 -16.66
N GLN A 24 0.03 -18.46 -17.32
CA GLN A 24 1.41 -18.23 -16.90
C GLN A 24 1.36 -17.74 -15.46
N THR A 25 1.90 -18.50 -14.53
CA THR A 25 2.04 -18.10 -13.13
C THR A 25 3.03 -16.94 -13.09
N THR A 26 2.51 -15.70 -13.06
CA THR A 26 3.34 -14.53 -12.89
C THR A 26 4.06 -14.62 -11.53
N GLY A 27 5.36 -14.35 -11.49
CA GLY A 27 6.15 -14.30 -10.25
C GLY A 27 5.52 -13.36 -9.21
N PRO A 28 5.98 -13.36 -7.94
CA PRO A 28 5.36 -12.62 -6.84
C PRO A 28 5.26 -11.12 -7.10
N TRP A 29 6.12 -10.57 -7.96
CA TRP A 29 6.19 -9.13 -8.26
C TRP A 29 5.82 -8.82 -9.72
N ASN A 30 4.81 -9.48 -10.28
CA ASN A 30 4.35 -9.27 -11.67
C ASN A 30 5.47 -9.40 -12.71
N ASN A 31 6.32 -10.44 -12.56
CA ASN A 31 7.52 -10.71 -13.38
C ASN A 31 8.62 -9.63 -13.28
N LYS A 32 8.61 -8.83 -12.20
CA LYS A 32 9.67 -7.88 -11.86
C LYS A 32 10.58 -8.48 -10.80
N SER A 33 11.76 -7.90 -10.62
CA SER A 33 12.74 -8.35 -9.63
C SER A 33 12.33 -8.06 -8.19
N CYS A 34 11.60 -6.96 -7.96
CA CYS A 34 11.10 -6.57 -6.65
C CYS A 34 9.84 -5.74 -6.76
N ALA A 35 9.17 -5.52 -5.60
CA ALA A 35 8.13 -4.51 -5.46
C ALA A 35 8.62 -3.34 -4.60
N VAL A 36 8.22 -2.11 -4.96
CA VAL A 36 8.47 -0.90 -4.17
C VAL A 36 7.15 -0.20 -3.92
N VAL A 37 6.88 0.10 -2.66
CA VAL A 37 5.69 0.84 -2.21
C VAL A 37 6.14 2.15 -1.61
N LEU A 38 5.53 3.25 -2.06
CA LEU A 38 5.75 4.59 -1.55
C LEU A 38 4.56 4.96 -0.67
N THR A 39 4.75 5.07 0.64
CA THR A 39 3.68 5.43 1.59
C THR A 39 3.98 6.74 2.28
N TYR A 40 2.93 7.55 2.49
CA TYR A 40 2.98 8.90 3.06
C TYR A 40 1.92 9.00 4.15
N ASP A 41 2.34 9.37 5.36
CA ASP A 41 1.50 9.37 6.55
C ASP A 41 1.00 10.77 6.93
N ASP A 42 -0.08 10.83 7.74
CA ASP A 42 -0.64 11.98 8.43
C ASP A 42 -1.54 12.90 7.62
N ALA A 43 -1.60 12.79 6.30
CA ALA A 43 -2.39 13.71 5.46
C ALA A 43 -2.01 15.18 5.67
N ILE A 44 -0.77 15.53 5.40
CA ILE A 44 -0.23 16.89 5.54
C ILE A 44 -0.25 17.66 4.21
N ASP A 45 -0.13 18.99 4.26
CA ASP A 45 -0.25 19.83 3.04
C ASP A 45 0.76 19.47 1.96
N VAL A 46 2.01 19.17 2.33
CA VAL A 46 3.06 18.83 1.37
C VAL A 46 2.81 17.55 0.60
N ASP A 47 1.93 16.66 1.08
CA ASP A 47 1.51 15.51 0.30
C ASP A 47 0.82 15.94 -1.00
N LEU A 48 -0.06 16.93 -0.91
CA LEU A 48 -0.81 17.46 -2.06
C LEU A 48 -0.01 18.48 -2.86
N ASP A 49 0.87 19.25 -2.21
CA ASP A 49 1.63 20.32 -2.85
C ASP A 49 2.92 19.82 -3.53
N ASN A 50 3.59 18.82 -2.93
CA ASN A 50 4.88 18.33 -3.37
C ASN A 50 4.82 16.91 -3.90
N VAL A 51 4.18 15.99 -3.15
CA VAL A 51 4.27 14.54 -3.41
C VAL A 51 3.37 14.12 -4.56
N VAL A 52 2.07 14.39 -4.51
CA VAL A 52 1.13 14.02 -5.57
C VAL A 52 1.58 14.55 -6.93
N PRO A 53 1.96 15.84 -7.10
CA PRO A 53 2.46 16.33 -8.39
C PRO A 53 3.75 15.64 -8.83
N ALA A 54 4.66 15.33 -7.90
CA ALA A 54 5.91 14.65 -8.23
C ALA A 54 5.68 13.22 -8.72
N LEU A 55 4.81 12.46 -8.06
CA LEU A 55 4.40 11.10 -8.46
C LEU A 55 3.71 11.12 -9.83
N ASP A 56 2.77 12.03 -10.01
CA ASP A 56 2.00 12.16 -11.27
C ASP A 56 2.90 12.51 -12.46
N SER A 57 3.89 13.38 -12.25
CA SER A 57 4.83 13.80 -13.30
C SER A 57 5.63 12.65 -13.91
N VAL A 58 5.85 11.59 -13.13
CA VAL A 58 6.55 10.36 -13.57
C VAL A 58 5.61 9.16 -13.71
N LYS A 59 4.28 9.36 -13.60
CA LYS A 59 3.24 8.34 -13.70
C LYS A 59 3.41 7.19 -12.68
N LEU A 60 3.98 7.44 -11.51
CA LEU A 60 4.01 6.53 -10.39
C LEU A 60 2.80 6.78 -9.47
N ARG A 61 2.47 5.76 -8.66
CA ARG A 61 1.37 5.83 -7.69
C ARG A 61 1.89 5.48 -6.31
N GLY A 62 1.34 6.15 -5.29
CA GLY A 62 1.66 5.93 -3.89
C GLY A 62 0.40 5.70 -3.06
N THR A 63 0.62 5.44 -1.79
CA THR A 63 -0.41 5.29 -0.76
C THR A 63 -0.29 6.43 0.23
N PHE A 64 -1.39 7.13 0.47
CA PHE A 64 -1.50 8.20 1.46
C PHE A 64 -2.35 7.70 2.62
N TYR A 65 -1.76 7.55 3.80
CA TYR A 65 -2.45 7.12 5.00
C TYR A 65 -3.06 8.34 5.71
N LEU A 66 -4.37 8.49 5.54
CA LEU A 66 -5.08 9.69 5.99
C LEU A 66 -5.60 9.54 7.41
N ILE A 67 -5.25 10.50 8.28
CA ILE A 67 -5.91 10.74 9.56
C ILE A 67 -7.24 11.43 9.27
N GLY A 68 -8.37 10.78 9.59
CA GLY A 68 -9.68 11.30 9.20
C GLY A 68 -10.02 12.66 9.81
N SER A 69 -9.55 12.94 11.03
CA SER A 69 -9.74 14.23 11.70
C SER A 69 -8.76 15.32 11.28
N SER A 70 -7.81 15.03 10.36
CA SER A 70 -6.83 16.03 9.90
C SER A 70 -7.55 17.23 9.27
N PRO A 71 -7.22 18.48 9.70
CA PRO A 71 -7.75 19.68 9.07
C PRO A 71 -7.42 19.77 7.57
N VAL A 72 -6.33 19.13 7.12
CA VAL A 72 -5.94 19.07 5.72
C VAL A 72 -6.89 18.20 4.93
N VAL A 73 -7.37 17.09 5.50
CA VAL A 73 -8.41 16.26 4.86
C VAL A 73 -9.68 17.07 4.68
N ALA A 74 -10.14 17.76 5.72
CA ALA A 74 -11.38 18.53 5.68
C ALA A 74 -11.35 19.67 4.65
N ARG A 75 -10.30 20.53 4.68
CA ARG A 75 -10.24 21.71 3.80
C ARG A 75 -9.80 21.41 2.37
N ARG A 76 -9.08 20.26 2.14
CA ARG A 76 -8.55 19.87 0.83
C ARG A 76 -9.19 18.59 0.27
N LEU A 77 -10.38 18.25 0.73
CA LEU A 77 -11.11 17.05 0.33
C LEU A 77 -11.24 16.86 -1.19
N PRO A 78 -11.52 17.91 -2.02
CA PRO A 78 -11.55 17.76 -3.48
C PRO A 78 -10.20 17.34 -4.07
N GLU A 79 -9.07 17.72 -3.46
CA GLU A 79 -7.73 17.36 -3.93
C GLU A 79 -7.41 15.91 -3.59
N TRP A 80 -7.75 15.45 -2.40
CA TRP A 80 -7.66 14.02 -2.03
C TRP A 80 -8.50 13.14 -2.98
N ARG A 81 -9.72 13.58 -3.30
CA ARG A 81 -10.56 12.88 -4.29
C ARG A 81 -9.88 12.80 -5.65
N ARG A 82 -9.26 13.89 -6.12
CA ARG A 82 -8.51 13.88 -7.39
C ARG A 82 -7.29 12.97 -7.33
N ALA A 83 -6.57 12.92 -6.22
CA ALA A 83 -5.45 11.99 -6.03
C ALA A 83 -5.92 10.53 -6.16
N ALA A 84 -7.03 10.17 -5.51
CA ALA A 84 -7.63 8.83 -5.63
C ALA A 84 -8.08 8.51 -7.06
N GLN A 85 -8.68 9.46 -7.78
CA GLN A 85 -9.08 9.30 -9.19
C GLN A 85 -7.90 9.09 -10.14
N ARG A 86 -6.71 9.59 -9.78
CA ARG A 86 -5.46 9.36 -10.51
C ARG A 86 -4.80 8.03 -10.17
N GLY A 87 -5.40 7.23 -9.28
CA GLY A 87 -4.93 5.89 -8.94
C GLY A 87 -4.05 5.80 -7.69
N HIS A 88 -3.89 6.89 -6.92
CA HIS A 88 -3.28 6.79 -5.60
C HIS A 88 -4.26 6.08 -4.65
N GLU A 89 -3.71 5.38 -3.66
CA GLU A 89 -4.50 4.82 -2.57
C GLU A 89 -4.67 5.86 -1.47
N LEU A 90 -5.90 6.01 -0.96
CA LEU A 90 -6.18 6.66 0.31
C LEU A 90 -6.30 5.56 1.36
N GLY A 91 -5.21 5.26 2.05
CA GLY A 91 -5.13 4.31 3.14
C GLY A 91 -5.66 4.90 4.45
N ASN A 92 -5.97 4.04 5.41
CA ASN A 92 -6.51 4.43 6.70
C ASN A 92 -5.40 4.60 7.75
N HIS A 93 -5.34 5.77 8.42
CA HIS A 93 -4.44 6.05 9.53
C HIS A 93 -5.19 6.37 10.83
N ALA A 94 -6.29 5.66 11.07
CA ALA A 94 -7.29 5.91 12.10
C ALA A 94 -7.99 7.28 11.98
N LEU A 95 -9.03 7.50 12.77
CA LEU A 95 -9.76 8.78 12.78
C LEU A 95 -8.97 9.84 13.54
N MET A 96 -8.45 9.52 14.72
CA MET A 96 -7.82 10.46 15.66
C MET A 96 -6.32 10.25 15.82
N HIS A 97 -5.70 9.31 15.11
CA HIS A 97 -4.27 8.98 15.23
C HIS A 97 -3.83 8.68 16.66
N PRO A 98 -4.46 7.74 17.39
CA PRO A 98 -4.09 7.46 18.77
C PRO A 98 -2.74 6.74 18.86
N CYS A 99 -1.86 7.25 19.73
CA CYS A 99 -0.57 6.65 20.07
C CYS A 99 -0.53 6.29 21.55
N ASP A 100 0.21 5.26 21.93
CA ASP A 100 0.37 4.85 23.34
C ASP A 100 1.24 5.87 24.08
N GLY A 101 0.60 6.73 24.89
CA GLY A 101 1.25 7.76 25.67
C GLY A 101 2.04 7.22 26.87
N SER A 102 1.89 5.95 27.22
CA SER A 102 2.66 5.32 28.31
C SER A 102 4.09 4.93 27.90
N LEU A 103 4.38 4.90 26.60
CA LEU A 103 5.69 4.52 26.09
C LEU A 103 6.73 5.66 26.16
N PRO A 104 8.03 5.36 26.31
CA PRO A 104 9.08 6.37 26.32
C PRO A 104 9.07 7.25 25.06
N GLY A 105 9.34 8.56 25.22
CA GLY A 105 9.41 9.51 24.11
C GLY A 105 8.05 9.96 23.56
N ARG A 106 6.94 9.59 24.20
CA ARG A 106 5.56 9.88 23.77
C ARG A 106 4.95 11.15 24.37
N GLY A 107 5.76 12.08 24.89
CA GLY A 107 5.29 13.31 25.50
C GLY A 107 4.45 14.25 24.60
N PHE A 108 4.39 13.96 23.30
CA PHE A 108 3.52 14.63 22.34
C PHE A 108 2.08 14.10 22.33
N VAL A 109 1.82 12.94 22.95
CA VAL A 109 0.49 12.33 22.99
C VAL A 109 -0.39 13.08 23.97
N THR A 110 -1.54 13.57 23.48
CA THR A 110 -2.53 14.24 24.34
C THR A 110 -3.41 13.20 25.04
N PRO A 111 -4.03 13.53 26.20
CA PRO A 111 -4.90 12.60 26.91
C PRO A 111 -6.04 12.04 26.08
N ASP A 112 -6.60 12.83 25.14
CA ASP A 112 -7.73 12.42 24.29
C ASP A 112 -7.32 11.40 23.20
N ASN A 113 -6.03 11.41 22.81
CA ASN A 113 -5.46 10.54 21.77
C ASN A 113 -4.49 9.49 22.35
N ASP A 114 -4.52 9.27 23.65
CA ASP A 114 -3.67 8.29 24.33
C ASP A 114 -4.27 6.87 24.18
N LEU A 115 -3.68 6.08 23.28
CA LEU A 115 -4.11 4.71 22.99
C LEU A 115 -4.10 3.83 24.26
N SER A 116 -3.21 4.10 25.24
CA SER A 116 -3.18 3.36 26.51
C SER A 116 -4.45 3.57 27.35
N LYS A 117 -5.26 4.58 27.04
CA LYS A 117 -6.56 4.88 27.66
C LYS A 117 -7.75 4.42 26.82
N TYR A 118 -7.49 3.88 25.61
CA TYR A 118 -8.56 3.40 24.76
C TYR A 118 -9.03 2.00 25.19
N THR A 119 -10.29 1.69 24.86
CA THR A 119 -10.74 0.32 24.74
C THR A 119 -10.50 -0.18 23.32
N VAL A 120 -10.35 -1.48 23.14
CA VAL A 120 -10.26 -2.09 21.79
C VAL A 120 -11.48 -1.69 20.94
N THR A 121 -12.68 -1.70 21.54
CA THR A 121 -13.93 -1.30 20.86
C THR A 121 -13.86 0.14 20.34
N ARG A 122 -13.33 1.08 21.13
CA ARG A 122 -13.16 2.48 20.70
C ARG A 122 -12.22 2.57 19.50
N ALA A 123 -11.03 1.96 19.59
CA ALA A 123 -10.05 2.00 18.50
C ALA A 123 -10.63 1.41 17.19
N VAL A 124 -11.28 0.25 17.28
CA VAL A 124 -11.91 -0.41 16.14
C VAL A 124 -13.02 0.47 15.53
N SER A 125 -13.85 1.10 16.37
CA SER A 125 -14.93 1.99 15.91
C SER A 125 -14.39 3.23 15.20
N GLU A 126 -13.33 3.85 15.71
CA GLU A 126 -12.66 5.00 15.08
C GLU A 126 -12.03 4.63 13.72
N VAL A 127 -11.36 3.47 13.63
CA VAL A 127 -10.82 2.99 12.37
C VAL A 127 -11.91 2.73 11.34
N ARG A 128 -13.05 2.13 11.73
CA ARG A 128 -14.21 1.91 10.85
C ARG A 128 -14.89 3.20 10.43
N ALA A 129 -15.01 4.17 11.34
CA ALA A 129 -15.52 5.51 11.01
C ALA A 129 -14.65 6.20 9.95
N ASN A 130 -13.31 6.09 10.09
CA ASN A 130 -12.39 6.61 9.07
C ASN A 130 -12.54 5.87 7.73
N ASN A 131 -12.75 4.53 7.71
CA ASN A 131 -13.06 3.81 6.46
C ASN A 131 -14.32 4.34 5.78
N THR A 132 -15.37 4.68 6.55
CA THR A 132 -16.59 5.28 6.02
C THR A 132 -16.32 6.65 5.39
N LEU A 133 -15.52 7.50 6.06
CA LEU A 133 -15.09 8.80 5.52
C LEU A 133 -14.30 8.63 4.22
N LEU A 134 -13.30 7.76 4.20
CA LEU A 134 -12.46 7.53 3.02
C LEU A 134 -13.28 6.97 1.85
N ASN A 135 -14.22 6.05 2.11
CA ASN A 135 -15.15 5.56 1.09
C ASN A 135 -16.02 6.71 0.51
N ALA A 136 -16.49 7.64 1.33
CA ALA A 136 -17.23 8.82 0.86
C ALA A 136 -16.35 9.76 -0.01
N ILE A 137 -15.03 9.74 0.18
CA ILE A 137 -14.07 10.53 -0.61
C ILE A 137 -13.79 9.86 -1.96
N ASP A 138 -13.45 8.56 -1.96
CA ASP A 138 -12.88 7.85 -3.13
C ASP A 138 -13.79 6.77 -3.73
N GLY A 139 -14.87 6.39 -3.05
CA GLY A 139 -15.79 5.33 -3.47
C GLY A 139 -15.22 3.90 -3.34
N LYS A 140 -14.04 3.72 -2.73
CA LYS A 140 -13.37 2.42 -2.64
C LYS A 140 -13.58 1.78 -1.26
N THR A 141 -13.78 0.46 -1.26
CA THR A 141 -13.86 -0.36 -0.05
C THR A 141 -12.54 -1.08 0.26
N ALA A 142 -11.82 -1.54 -0.77
CA ALA A 142 -10.52 -2.17 -0.59
C ALA A 142 -9.44 -1.12 -0.31
N ARG A 143 -8.79 -1.23 0.84
CA ARG A 143 -7.70 -0.35 1.28
C ARG A 143 -6.79 -1.02 2.29
N THR A 144 -5.69 -0.36 2.63
CA THR A 144 -4.79 -0.80 3.69
C THR A 144 -4.85 0.13 4.89
N PHE A 145 -4.37 -0.38 6.03
CA PHE A 145 -4.27 0.35 7.29
C PHE A 145 -2.80 0.60 7.64
N ALA A 146 -2.49 1.75 8.24
CA ALA A 146 -1.21 1.98 8.88
C ALA A 146 -1.43 2.26 10.37
N TYR A 147 -0.68 1.56 11.23
CA TYR A 147 -0.79 1.76 12.67
C TYR A 147 -0.22 3.14 13.06
N PRO A 148 -1.01 4.03 13.68
CA PRO A 148 -0.47 5.24 14.28
C PRO A 148 0.69 4.92 15.22
N CYS A 149 1.82 5.60 15.05
CA CYS A 149 3.05 5.39 15.82
C CYS A 149 3.60 3.95 15.78
N GLY A 150 3.03 3.05 15.00
CA GLY A 150 3.35 1.62 15.00
C GLY A 150 2.71 0.84 16.16
N ASP A 151 1.84 1.44 16.94
CA ASP A 151 1.23 0.83 18.12
C ASP A 151 0.09 -0.10 17.73
N ARG A 152 0.17 -1.36 18.15
CA ARG A 152 -0.72 -2.45 17.71
C ARG A 152 -1.59 -3.03 18.80
N GLN A 153 -1.31 -2.70 20.06
CA GLN A 153 -1.95 -3.33 21.21
C GLN A 153 -2.62 -2.29 22.12
N ILE A 154 -3.70 -2.71 22.76
CA ILE A 154 -4.39 -1.99 23.82
C ILE A 154 -4.53 -2.97 24.98
N GLY A 155 -3.91 -2.68 26.12
CA GLY A 155 -3.90 -3.60 27.27
C GLY A 155 -3.40 -5.00 26.92
N GLY A 156 -2.42 -5.13 26.04
CA GLY A 156 -1.87 -6.42 25.58
C GLY A 156 -2.67 -7.10 24.46
N VAL A 157 -3.80 -6.54 24.04
CA VAL A 157 -4.66 -7.13 22.99
C VAL A 157 -4.35 -6.50 21.64
N TYR A 158 -4.05 -7.31 20.62
CA TYR A 158 -3.90 -6.86 19.24
C TYR A 158 -5.26 -6.46 18.65
N PHE A 159 -5.54 -5.16 18.56
CA PHE A 159 -6.85 -4.68 18.14
C PHE A 159 -7.15 -4.94 16.65
N TYR A 160 -6.13 -5.08 15.81
CA TYR A 160 -6.27 -5.39 14.38
C TYR A 160 -6.97 -6.74 14.12
N GLU A 161 -6.96 -7.67 15.07
CA GLU A 161 -7.67 -8.95 14.94
C GLU A 161 -9.15 -8.75 14.62
N GLN A 162 -9.77 -7.69 15.16
CA GLN A 162 -11.17 -7.33 14.86
C GLN A 162 -11.33 -6.57 13.54
N LEU A 163 -10.23 -6.18 12.88
CA LEU A 163 -10.20 -5.41 11.64
C LEU A 163 -9.72 -6.23 10.43
N ARG A 164 -9.39 -7.51 10.61
CA ARG A 164 -8.80 -8.35 9.55
C ARG A 164 -9.62 -8.39 8.26
N ASN A 165 -10.94 -8.30 8.37
CA ASN A 165 -11.85 -8.32 7.23
C ASN A 165 -12.14 -6.93 6.66
N ASP A 166 -11.73 -5.88 7.36
CA ASP A 166 -11.95 -4.49 6.94
C ASP A 166 -10.82 -3.99 6.00
N PHE A 167 -9.67 -4.72 5.96
CA PHE A 167 -8.49 -4.29 5.22
C PHE A 167 -7.83 -5.41 4.40
N VAL A 168 -7.17 -5.02 3.31
CA VAL A 168 -6.31 -5.94 2.55
C VAL A 168 -5.06 -6.29 3.37
N ALA A 169 -4.46 -5.32 4.06
CA ALA A 169 -3.32 -5.52 4.93
C ALA A 169 -3.15 -4.33 5.89
N ALA A 170 -2.23 -4.47 6.86
CA ALA A 170 -1.78 -3.39 7.72
C ALA A 170 -0.25 -3.22 7.65
N ARG A 171 0.22 -1.96 7.67
CA ARG A 171 1.63 -1.58 7.66
C ARG A 171 2.07 -1.16 9.07
N GLY A 172 3.18 -1.75 9.53
CA GLY A 172 3.91 -1.34 10.72
C GLY A 172 5.04 -0.37 10.40
N VAL A 173 5.94 -0.17 11.39
CA VAL A 173 7.07 0.78 11.30
C VAL A 173 8.44 0.12 11.46
N THR A 174 8.48 -1.21 11.55
CA THR A 174 9.74 -1.96 11.66
C THR A 174 10.41 -2.07 10.29
N GLY A 175 11.67 -1.65 10.19
CA GLY A 175 12.44 -1.79 8.95
C GLY A 175 12.75 -3.24 8.62
N GLY A 176 12.83 -3.56 7.33
CA GLY A 176 13.22 -4.90 6.86
C GLY A 176 12.67 -5.21 5.47
N LEU A 177 13.50 -5.86 4.67
CA LEU A 177 13.11 -6.42 3.37
C LEU A 177 12.53 -7.81 3.58
N GLN A 178 11.43 -8.13 2.89
CA GLN A 178 10.73 -9.41 3.03
C GLN A 178 10.38 -9.98 1.65
N THR A 179 10.59 -11.29 1.46
CA THR A 179 10.01 -11.99 0.31
C THR A 179 8.50 -12.07 0.47
N ALA A 180 7.76 -12.30 -0.62
CA ALA A 180 6.31 -12.42 -0.56
C ALA A 180 5.82 -13.49 0.45
N ALA A 181 6.58 -14.58 0.60
CA ALA A 181 6.25 -15.64 1.56
C ALA A 181 6.49 -15.24 3.03
N GLN A 182 7.39 -14.30 3.29
CA GLN A 182 7.75 -13.85 4.65
C GLN A 182 6.88 -12.72 5.17
N VAL A 183 6.14 -12.03 4.28
CA VAL A 183 5.34 -10.86 4.68
C VAL A 183 4.20 -11.28 5.60
N ASP A 184 4.15 -10.66 6.79
CA ASP A 184 2.97 -10.67 7.64
C ASP A 184 2.01 -9.54 7.19
N LEU A 185 0.90 -9.92 6.54
CA LEU A 185 -0.11 -8.96 6.07
C LEU A 185 -0.80 -8.19 7.19
N THR A 186 -0.64 -8.61 8.44
CA THR A 186 -1.15 -7.86 9.60
C THR A 186 -0.17 -6.83 10.12
N ASN A 187 1.10 -6.85 9.64
CA ASN A 187 2.15 -5.96 10.09
C ASN A 187 3.31 -5.88 9.08
N ILE A 188 3.04 -5.37 7.88
CA ILE A 188 4.04 -5.25 6.82
C ILE A 188 5.16 -4.30 7.26
N ASN A 189 6.40 -4.73 7.09
CA ASN A 189 7.59 -3.92 7.40
C ASN A 189 7.69 -2.68 6.50
N SER A 190 8.22 -1.58 7.05
CA SER A 190 8.48 -0.35 6.30
C SER A 190 9.71 0.38 6.83
N TYR A 191 10.42 1.07 5.96
CA TYR A 191 11.56 1.92 6.31
C TYR A 191 11.09 3.35 6.52
N MET A 192 11.16 3.82 7.76
CA MET A 192 10.90 5.23 8.11
C MET A 192 12.02 6.11 7.53
N ILE A 193 11.62 7.12 6.78
CA ILE A 193 12.55 8.04 6.10
C ILE A 193 12.61 9.37 6.85
N ASN A 194 13.84 9.72 7.25
CA ASN A 194 14.12 10.99 7.93
C ASN A 194 15.55 11.46 7.60
N GLY A 195 15.69 12.34 6.62
CA GLY A 195 16.95 12.94 6.22
C GLY A 195 17.81 12.13 5.26
N GLN A 196 17.36 10.95 4.78
CA GLN A 196 18.12 10.15 3.82
C GLN A 196 18.32 10.90 2.50
N THR A 197 19.53 10.80 1.96
CA THR A 197 19.85 11.30 0.62
C THR A 197 19.19 10.45 -0.47
N GLY A 198 19.03 11.00 -1.67
CA GLY A 198 18.52 10.25 -2.81
C GLY A 198 19.36 9.00 -3.13
N ALA A 199 20.67 9.04 -2.92
CA ALA A 199 21.54 7.88 -3.09
C ALA A 199 21.21 6.78 -2.08
N GLN A 200 21.05 7.12 -0.81
CA GLN A 200 20.67 6.16 0.24
C GLN A 200 19.30 5.52 -0.01
N LEU A 201 18.32 6.31 -0.50
CA LEU A 201 17.01 5.78 -0.88
C LEU A 201 17.12 4.80 -2.06
N ILE A 202 17.92 5.12 -3.06
CA ILE A 202 18.18 4.26 -4.22
C ILE A 202 18.92 2.97 -3.81
N ASP A 203 19.84 3.05 -2.86
CA ASP A 203 20.55 1.87 -2.36
C ASP A 203 19.63 0.87 -1.67
N LEU A 204 18.58 1.33 -0.97
CA LEU A 204 17.51 0.45 -0.45
C LEU A 204 16.77 -0.26 -1.60
N VAL A 205 16.47 0.45 -2.69
CA VAL A 205 15.81 -0.14 -3.87
C VAL A 205 16.69 -1.21 -4.49
N LYS A 206 17.99 -0.95 -4.67
CA LYS A 206 18.96 -1.92 -5.22
C LYS A 206 19.04 -3.18 -4.36
N LYS A 207 19.04 -3.03 -3.03
CA LYS A 207 19.03 -4.18 -2.09
C LYS A 207 17.74 -5.01 -2.26
N ALA A 208 16.59 -4.36 -2.42
CA ALA A 208 15.33 -5.07 -2.68
C ALA A 208 15.36 -5.82 -4.02
N GLN A 209 15.92 -5.22 -5.08
CA GLN A 209 16.10 -5.88 -6.39
C GLN A 209 16.99 -7.12 -6.27
N GLN A 210 18.13 -7.01 -5.58
CA GLN A 210 19.08 -8.11 -5.40
C GLN A 210 18.51 -9.28 -4.60
N SER A 211 17.63 -8.99 -3.64
CA SER A 211 17.04 -10.00 -2.75
C SER A 211 15.65 -10.49 -3.19
N GLY A 212 15.07 -9.94 -4.25
CA GLY A 212 13.74 -10.34 -4.74
C GLY A 212 12.61 -10.04 -3.76
N THR A 213 12.68 -8.91 -3.04
CA THR A 213 11.80 -8.59 -1.91
C THR A 213 10.86 -7.44 -2.19
N VAL A 214 9.93 -7.19 -1.26
CA VAL A 214 9.18 -5.92 -1.18
C VAL A 214 9.93 -4.93 -0.30
N LEU A 215 9.99 -3.69 -0.78
CA LEU A 215 10.48 -2.52 -0.05
C LEU A 215 9.33 -1.54 0.12
N VAL A 216 9.02 -1.19 1.36
CA VAL A 216 8.03 -0.16 1.68
C VAL A 216 8.75 1.04 2.28
N PHE A 217 8.63 2.19 1.64
CA PHE A 217 9.07 3.46 2.18
C PHE A 217 7.94 4.09 3.00
N LEU A 218 8.27 4.57 4.20
CA LEU A 218 7.39 5.34 5.07
C LEU A 218 7.92 6.77 5.12
N PHE A 219 7.23 7.66 4.44
CA PHE A 219 7.49 9.10 4.46
C PHE A 219 6.45 9.83 5.31
N HIS A 220 6.86 10.97 5.88
CA HIS A 220 5.98 12.00 6.40
C HIS A 220 6.22 13.27 5.57
N GLY A 221 7.04 14.22 6.06
CA GLY A 221 7.39 15.41 5.29
C GLY A 221 8.24 15.13 4.04
N VAL A 222 7.92 15.82 2.95
CA VAL A 222 8.71 15.85 1.72
C VAL A 222 8.94 17.31 1.30
N GLY A 223 10.12 17.82 1.58
CA GLY A 223 10.44 19.23 1.42
C GLY A 223 9.79 20.12 2.47
N GLY A 224 9.60 19.59 3.68
CA GLY A 224 9.00 20.25 4.84
C GLY A 224 7.73 19.59 5.34
N GLY A 225 6.97 20.30 6.15
CA GLY A 225 5.64 19.89 6.64
C GLY A 225 5.63 18.97 7.87
N HIS A 226 6.73 18.31 8.18
CA HIS A 226 6.86 17.42 9.34
C HIS A 226 8.31 17.37 9.84
N SER A 227 8.53 17.05 11.14
CA SER A 227 9.87 16.89 11.70
C SER A 227 10.62 15.67 11.14
N LEU A 228 9.90 14.57 10.84
CA LEU A 228 10.41 13.46 10.04
C LEU A 228 10.28 13.85 8.58
N ASN A 229 11.37 14.30 7.97
CA ASN A 229 11.34 14.93 6.65
C ASN A 229 12.43 14.40 5.74
N VAL A 230 12.16 14.38 4.46
CA VAL A 230 13.14 14.13 3.40
C VAL A 230 13.22 15.35 2.47
N ASP A 231 14.43 15.64 1.99
CA ASP A 231 14.61 16.70 1.02
C ASP A 231 13.86 16.42 -0.29
N LEU A 232 13.20 17.44 -0.83
CA LEU A 232 12.39 17.31 -2.06
C LEU A 232 13.23 16.84 -3.26
N LYS A 233 14.51 17.23 -3.33
CA LYS A 233 15.44 16.80 -4.39
C LYS A 233 15.77 15.31 -4.23
N ALA A 234 15.99 14.84 -2.99
CA ALA A 234 16.24 13.43 -2.68
C ALA A 234 15.04 12.55 -3.06
N HIS A 235 13.83 12.98 -2.69
CA HIS A 235 12.59 12.30 -3.09
C HIS A 235 12.43 12.25 -4.61
N ARG A 236 12.59 13.37 -5.32
CA ARG A 236 12.52 13.41 -6.79
C ARG A 236 13.60 12.56 -7.46
N GLN A 237 14.78 12.43 -6.85
CA GLN A 237 15.85 11.56 -7.35
C GLN A 237 15.43 10.09 -7.26
N LEU A 238 14.83 9.66 -6.14
CA LEU A 238 14.24 8.33 -6.00
C LEU A 238 13.17 8.07 -7.07
N LEU A 239 12.21 8.99 -7.24
CA LEU A 239 11.12 8.80 -8.21
C LEU A 239 11.65 8.65 -9.65
N ARG A 240 12.64 9.47 -10.05
CA ARG A 240 13.28 9.33 -11.37
C ARG A 240 13.98 7.99 -11.54
N TYR A 241 14.67 7.51 -10.50
CA TYR A 241 15.30 6.19 -10.53
C TYR A 241 14.27 5.07 -10.70
N LEU A 242 13.19 5.08 -9.91
CA LEU A 242 12.13 4.09 -10.01
C LEU A 242 11.47 4.09 -11.40
N LYS A 243 11.23 5.27 -11.97
CA LYS A 243 10.67 5.41 -13.32
C LYS A 243 11.62 4.87 -14.39
N ALA A 244 12.90 5.17 -14.30
CA ALA A 244 13.90 4.68 -15.26
C ALA A 244 14.07 3.15 -15.23
N HIS A 245 13.72 2.50 -14.11
CA HIS A 245 13.82 1.06 -13.91
C HIS A 245 12.46 0.34 -13.83
N GLU A 246 11.39 0.94 -14.35
CA GLU A 246 10.03 0.38 -14.27
C GLU A 246 9.87 -0.97 -14.99
N GLN A 247 10.82 -1.35 -15.86
CA GLN A 247 10.85 -2.67 -16.48
C GLN A 247 11.25 -3.77 -15.49
N ASP A 248 12.03 -3.44 -14.47
CA ASP A 248 12.56 -4.39 -13.49
C ASP A 248 11.94 -4.24 -12.09
N ILE A 249 11.34 -3.10 -11.79
CA ILE A 249 10.77 -2.76 -10.50
C ILE A 249 9.25 -2.56 -10.64
N TRP A 250 8.48 -3.26 -9.82
CA TRP A 250 7.05 -3.02 -9.73
C TRP A 250 6.75 -1.96 -8.67
N VAL A 251 6.39 -0.76 -9.09
CA VAL A 251 5.96 0.32 -8.18
C VAL A 251 4.43 0.42 -8.22
N ALA A 252 3.79 0.21 -7.07
CA ALA A 252 2.33 0.23 -6.98
C ALA A 252 1.87 0.68 -5.57
N PRO A 253 0.60 1.10 -5.41
CA PRO A 253 0.01 1.32 -4.10
C PRO A 253 0.05 0.08 -3.20
N MET A 254 0.03 0.29 -1.88
CA MET A 254 0.10 -0.79 -0.91
C MET A 254 -1.03 -1.80 -1.10
N VAL A 255 -2.23 -1.36 -1.38
CA VAL A 255 -3.39 -2.25 -1.58
C VAL A 255 -3.16 -3.26 -2.70
N ASP A 256 -2.54 -2.85 -3.80
CA ASP A 256 -2.27 -3.74 -4.95
C ASP A 256 -1.15 -4.72 -4.63
N VAL A 257 -0.06 -4.25 -3.99
CA VAL A 257 1.07 -5.09 -3.58
C VAL A 257 0.65 -6.10 -2.53
N ALA A 258 -0.12 -5.69 -1.53
CA ALA A 258 -0.64 -6.57 -0.49
C ALA A 258 -1.62 -7.63 -1.04
N ALA A 259 -2.50 -7.25 -1.98
CA ALA A 259 -3.38 -8.20 -2.66
C ALA A 259 -2.59 -9.27 -3.44
N LYS A 260 -1.52 -8.85 -4.13
CA LYS A 260 -0.62 -9.77 -4.83
C LYS A 260 0.12 -10.71 -3.89
N ILE A 261 0.63 -10.21 -2.75
CA ILE A 261 1.28 -11.02 -1.72
C ILE A 261 0.29 -12.07 -1.18
N ARG A 262 -0.94 -11.65 -0.82
CA ARG A 262 -2.00 -12.55 -0.34
C ARG A 262 -2.27 -13.67 -1.35
N ALA A 263 -2.43 -13.33 -2.63
CA ALA A 263 -2.65 -14.32 -3.68
C ALA A 263 -1.45 -15.26 -3.91
N THR A 264 -0.24 -14.81 -3.58
CA THR A 264 0.97 -15.64 -3.67
C THR A 264 1.08 -16.62 -2.48
N GLN A 265 0.69 -16.18 -1.28
CA GLN A 265 0.72 -17.01 -0.06
C GLN A 265 -0.38 -18.07 -0.01
N GLN A 266 -1.44 -17.91 -0.80
CA GLN A 266 -2.57 -18.87 -0.88
C GLN A 266 -2.36 -19.98 -1.91
N ARG A 267 -1.27 -19.96 -2.67
CA ARG A 267 -0.89 -20.98 -3.68
C ARG A 267 -0.05 -22.10 -3.07
#